data_0c5d1ef1fd0b148ddd4bfafb80d4414f
#
_entry.id   0c5d1ef1fd0b148ddd4bfafb80d4414f
#
_cell.length_a   1.000
_cell.length_b   1.000
_cell.length_c   1.000
_cell.angle_alpha   90.00
_cell.angle_beta   90.00
_cell.angle_gamma   90.00
#
_symmetry.space_group_name_H-M   'P 1'
#
loop_
_entity.id
_entity.type
_entity.pdbx_description
1 polymer ?
#
loop_
_entity_poly.entity_id
_entity_poly.type
_entity_poly.pdbx_seq_one_letter_code
_entity_poly.pdbx_strand_id
1 'polypeptide(L)'
;MSTNYEIPETRVLAIASHVVYGYVGNTMATFVLQSLGCEVSAINTVHYSNHTAYKQVKGRKTTAEEISELYEGLKQSNLTDFDVLLTGYTPSAEAVEAVGRIGRDLKFHANTKPGSFFWVLDPVMGDEGRLYIPEEEVPVYKTHLRNADLILPNQFEAELLSDTKIRNLDTLAEAIQILHRTHQIPHIVITSLRFTESGTTVPYSADYDSGTLTIVGSTARADHTPRLFRIDIPAFPVFFSGTGDMFAALTVARLRGAVFEAGVNKAQRWVSPDDVPSTELPLAKAAEEVLASMQAVLRKTYAAWDKERKLLDEEMGDVRAGQQSGKEGMSQEKMRRHLRLTKAAEVKLVRNVDDLRHPPDSEKYKAQEVIVHVGQSVGQPQPDELGITNLGGEGSQSAIHIDNTNQRN
;
A
#
# COMPACT_ATOMS: atom_id res chain seq x y z
N MET A 1 -8.43 26.75 -8.83
CA MET A 1 -7.03 27.10 -8.52
C MET A 1 -6.38 25.81 -8.05
N SER A 2 -5.31 25.35 -8.69
CA SER A 2 -4.56 24.18 -8.23
C SER A 2 -3.98 24.50 -6.86
N THR A 3 -4.38 23.78 -5.83
CA THR A 3 -3.79 23.86 -4.48
C THR A 3 -2.45 23.12 -4.51
N ASN A 4 -1.44 23.76 -5.10
CA ASN A 4 -0.09 23.21 -5.05
C ASN A 4 0.49 23.54 -3.68
N TYR A 5 0.32 22.63 -2.69
CA TYR A 5 0.88 22.80 -1.36
C TYR A 5 2.40 22.84 -1.43
N GLU A 6 3.02 23.81 -0.80
CA GLU A 6 4.46 23.83 -0.61
C GLU A 6 4.85 22.65 0.30
N ILE A 7 5.70 21.76 -0.21
CA ILE A 7 6.18 20.61 0.55
C ILE A 7 7.33 21.11 1.43
N PRO A 8 7.20 21.05 2.77
CA PRO A 8 8.26 21.48 3.65
C PRO A 8 9.49 20.56 3.51
N GLU A 9 10.64 21.05 3.94
CA GLU A 9 11.84 20.21 4.06
C GLU A 9 11.49 18.89 4.74
N THR A 10 11.77 17.77 4.06
CA THR A 10 11.35 16.44 4.49
C THR A 10 12.44 15.43 4.19
N ARG A 11 12.94 14.77 5.23
CA ARG A 11 13.94 13.71 5.14
C ARG A 11 13.25 12.36 5.21
N VAL A 12 13.44 11.55 4.17
CA VAL A 12 12.77 10.26 4.01
C VAL A 12 13.81 9.14 4.03
N LEU A 13 13.62 8.17 4.91
CA LEU A 13 14.26 6.86 4.79
C LEU A 13 13.33 5.96 3.96
N ALA A 14 13.80 5.55 2.79
CA ALA A 14 13.07 4.63 1.92
C ALA A 14 13.69 3.23 1.98
N ILE A 15 12.92 2.22 2.38
CA ILE A 15 13.37 0.83 2.45
C ILE A 15 12.48 -0.01 1.52
N ALA A 16 12.96 -0.27 0.30
CA ALA A 16 12.22 -0.97 -0.74
C ALA A 16 13.16 -1.64 -1.75
N SER A 17 12.58 -2.34 -2.73
CA SER A 17 13.34 -2.97 -3.81
C SER A 17 14.13 -1.96 -4.65
N HIS A 18 15.17 -2.44 -5.36
CA HIS A 18 15.93 -1.63 -6.31
C HIS A 18 16.20 -2.42 -7.59
N VAL A 19 16.10 -1.73 -8.71
CA VAL A 19 16.45 -2.26 -10.04
C VAL A 19 17.43 -1.34 -10.75
N VAL A 20 18.31 -1.96 -11.57
CA VAL A 20 19.26 -1.19 -12.42
C VAL A 20 18.50 -0.51 -13.56
N TYR A 21 17.55 -1.22 -14.18
CA TYR A 21 16.76 -0.71 -15.29
C TYR A 21 15.26 -0.70 -14.93
N GLY A 22 14.61 0.44 -15.14
CA GLY A 22 13.19 0.65 -14.89
C GLY A 22 12.92 1.43 -13.60
N TYR A 23 11.65 1.70 -13.35
CA TYR A 23 11.19 2.52 -12.22
C TYR A 23 10.24 1.70 -11.33
N VAL A 24 10.82 0.99 -10.38
CA VAL A 24 10.12 0.29 -9.28
C VAL A 24 10.90 0.48 -7.98
N GLY A 25 10.23 0.28 -6.84
CA GLY A 25 10.85 0.38 -5.52
C GLY A 25 11.60 1.70 -5.30
N ASN A 26 12.80 1.62 -4.74
CA ASN A 26 13.62 2.81 -4.44
C ASN A 26 14.06 3.58 -5.69
N THR A 27 14.15 2.95 -6.86
CA THR A 27 14.45 3.68 -8.12
C THR A 27 13.29 4.63 -8.46
N MET A 28 12.05 4.20 -8.26
CA MET A 28 10.85 5.02 -8.41
C MET A 28 10.76 6.06 -7.28
N ALA A 29 10.79 5.58 -6.02
CA ALA A 29 10.56 6.41 -4.85
C ALA A 29 11.57 7.55 -4.73
N THR A 30 12.86 7.26 -4.93
CA THR A 30 13.92 8.28 -4.87
C THR A 30 13.71 9.37 -5.91
N PHE A 31 13.44 8.99 -7.16
CA PHE A 31 13.24 9.98 -8.22
C PHE A 31 12.01 10.86 -7.94
N VAL A 32 10.87 10.25 -7.57
CA VAL A 32 9.63 10.99 -7.30
C VAL A 32 9.80 11.94 -6.13
N LEU A 33 10.30 11.45 -4.99
CA LEU A 33 10.46 12.25 -3.77
C LEU A 33 11.44 13.39 -3.96
N GLN A 34 12.61 13.14 -4.57
CA GLN A 34 13.61 14.17 -4.85
C GLN A 34 13.10 15.22 -5.86
N SER A 35 12.31 14.79 -6.84
CA SER A 35 11.65 15.71 -7.78
C SER A 35 10.68 16.66 -7.10
N LEU A 36 10.15 16.27 -5.93
CA LEU A 36 9.23 17.07 -5.10
C LEU A 36 9.92 17.76 -3.93
N GLY A 37 11.27 17.77 -3.89
CA GLY A 37 12.03 18.50 -2.89
C GLY A 37 12.28 17.76 -1.58
N CYS A 38 12.01 16.44 -1.50
CA CYS A 38 12.36 15.64 -0.34
C CYS A 38 13.81 15.14 -0.42
N GLU A 39 14.50 15.08 0.71
CA GLU A 39 15.79 14.41 0.83
C GLU A 39 15.57 12.92 1.10
N VAL A 40 16.18 12.06 0.28
CA VAL A 40 15.96 10.61 0.34
C VAL A 40 17.25 9.87 0.65
N SER A 41 17.20 9.05 1.70
CA SER A 41 18.17 7.99 2.00
C SER A 41 17.53 6.65 1.70
N ALA A 42 18.20 5.77 0.93
CA ALA A 42 17.60 4.52 0.47
C ALA A 42 18.38 3.30 0.98
N ILE A 43 17.67 2.35 1.62
CA ILE A 43 18.15 1.00 1.88
C ILE A 43 17.45 0.06 0.88
N ASN A 44 18.24 -0.64 0.06
CA ASN A 44 17.71 -1.51 -0.97
C ASN A 44 17.51 -2.93 -0.44
N THR A 45 16.28 -3.43 -0.48
CA THR A 45 15.92 -4.79 -0.02
C THR A 45 16.28 -5.86 -1.05
N VAL A 46 16.37 -5.48 -2.32
CA VAL A 46 16.93 -6.30 -3.41
C VAL A 46 17.76 -5.42 -4.35
N HIS A 47 18.66 -6.04 -5.09
CA HIS A 47 19.43 -5.40 -6.15
C HIS A 47 19.31 -6.26 -7.42
N TYR A 48 18.34 -5.93 -8.27
CA TYR A 48 18.02 -6.69 -9.47
C TYR A 48 18.36 -5.92 -10.74
N SER A 49 18.61 -6.64 -11.84
CA SER A 49 18.85 -6.04 -13.15
C SER A 49 17.63 -5.24 -13.67
N ASN A 50 16.43 -5.73 -13.41
CA ASN A 50 15.14 -5.20 -13.85
C ASN A 50 14.01 -5.82 -13.01
N HIS A 51 12.80 -5.35 -13.15
CA HIS A 51 11.65 -5.94 -12.45
C HIS A 51 11.17 -7.27 -13.07
N THR A 52 10.40 -8.04 -12.30
CA THR A 52 10.01 -9.42 -12.61
C THR A 52 9.09 -9.56 -13.83
N ALA A 53 8.38 -8.50 -14.24
CA ALA A 53 7.53 -8.53 -15.43
C ALA A 53 8.28 -8.82 -16.73
N TYR A 54 9.60 -8.61 -16.77
CA TYR A 54 10.45 -9.04 -17.90
C TYR A 54 10.61 -10.57 -18.00
N LYS A 55 10.18 -11.33 -16.98
CA LYS A 55 10.34 -12.81 -16.89
C LYS A 55 11.79 -13.31 -16.93
N GLN A 56 12.75 -12.40 -16.91
CA GLN A 56 14.19 -12.63 -16.86
C GLN A 56 14.80 -11.60 -15.92
N VAL A 57 15.31 -12.06 -14.78
CA VAL A 57 15.85 -11.21 -13.71
C VAL A 57 17.16 -11.83 -13.21
N LYS A 58 18.17 -11.01 -13.00
CA LYS A 58 19.39 -11.36 -12.27
C LYS A 58 19.64 -10.38 -11.15
N GLY A 59 20.30 -10.84 -10.11
CA GLY A 59 20.65 -10.00 -8.96
C GLY A 59 20.56 -10.79 -7.66
N ARG A 60 20.49 -10.06 -6.56
CA ARG A 60 20.46 -10.65 -5.20
C ARG A 60 19.40 -9.98 -4.33
N LYS A 61 18.96 -10.69 -3.31
CA LYS A 61 18.23 -10.19 -2.16
C LYS A 61 19.22 -9.67 -1.11
N THR A 62 18.87 -8.62 -0.39
CA THR A 62 19.60 -8.13 0.76
C THR A 62 19.10 -8.88 1.99
N THR A 63 20.00 -9.36 2.84
CA THR A 63 19.63 -10.12 4.04
C THR A 63 19.12 -9.20 5.15
N ALA A 64 18.44 -9.78 6.14
CA ALA A 64 18.00 -9.05 7.34
C ALA A 64 19.19 -8.44 8.12
N GLU A 65 20.32 -9.15 8.16
CA GLU A 65 21.56 -8.72 8.77
C GLU A 65 22.14 -7.51 8.04
N GLU A 66 22.27 -7.58 6.70
CA GLU A 66 22.77 -6.47 5.88
C GLU A 66 21.90 -5.21 6.03
N ILE A 67 20.55 -5.35 6.06
CA ILE A 67 19.62 -4.24 6.29
C ILE A 67 19.86 -3.63 7.69
N SER A 68 20.02 -4.49 8.71
CA SER A 68 20.24 -4.05 10.09
C SER A 68 21.60 -3.37 10.26
N GLU A 69 22.65 -3.89 9.64
CA GLU A 69 24.00 -3.31 9.67
C GLU A 69 24.05 -1.92 9.03
N LEU A 70 23.37 -1.73 7.90
CA LEU A 70 23.27 -0.40 7.26
C LEU A 70 22.59 0.61 8.18
N TYR A 71 21.50 0.23 8.82
CA TYR A 71 20.81 1.11 9.76
C TYR A 71 21.64 1.39 11.01
N GLU A 72 22.34 0.39 11.56
CA GLU A 72 23.25 0.57 12.69
C GLU A 72 24.39 1.55 12.34
N GLY A 73 24.94 1.47 11.13
CA GLY A 73 25.92 2.43 10.63
C GLY A 73 25.39 3.87 10.60
N LEU A 74 24.10 4.07 10.20
CA LEU A 74 23.45 5.37 10.28
C LEU A 74 23.33 5.85 11.74
N LYS A 75 22.95 4.98 12.67
CA LYS A 75 22.87 5.31 14.10
C LYS A 75 24.23 5.72 14.67
N GLN A 76 25.27 4.95 14.40
CA GLN A 76 26.64 5.26 14.86
C GLN A 76 27.14 6.60 14.34
N SER A 77 26.67 7.00 13.16
CA SER A 77 27.00 8.28 12.53
C SER A 77 26.05 9.42 12.88
N ASN A 78 25.04 9.18 13.74
CA ASN A 78 24.00 10.13 14.12
C ASN A 78 23.21 10.67 12.92
N LEU A 79 22.86 9.77 11.96
CA LEU A 79 22.16 10.07 10.70
C LEU A 79 20.75 9.45 10.65
N THR A 80 20.04 9.41 11.80
CA THR A 80 18.71 8.79 11.91
C THR A 80 17.57 9.80 12.14
N ASP A 81 17.79 11.06 11.84
CA ASP A 81 16.85 12.15 12.06
C ASP A 81 15.86 12.29 10.86
N PHE A 82 15.19 11.20 10.52
CA PHE A 82 14.20 11.15 9.44
C PHE A 82 12.81 11.63 9.90
N ASP A 83 12.13 12.37 9.01
CA ASP A 83 10.74 12.82 9.22
C ASP A 83 9.74 11.73 8.78
N VAL A 84 10.11 10.94 7.76
CA VAL A 84 9.25 9.88 7.21
C VAL A 84 10.07 8.61 6.97
N LEU A 85 9.47 7.47 7.32
CA LEU A 85 9.88 6.16 6.84
C LEU A 85 8.88 5.70 5.77
N LEU A 86 9.39 5.39 4.58
CA LEU A 86 8.63 4.72 3.52
C LEU A 86 9.14 3.30 3.36
N THR A 87 8.29 2.30 3.57
CA THR A 87 8.64 0.90 3.39
C THR A 87 7.80 0.27 2.28
N GLY A 88 8.43 -0.53 1.42
CA GLY A 88 7.81 -1.25 0.32
C GLY A 88 8.24 -2.72 0.30
N TYR A 89 8.38 -3.29 -0.90
CA TYR A 89 8.70 -4.71 -1.07
C TYR A 89 9.95 -5.15 -0.28
N THR A 90 9.77 -6.20 0.49
CA THR A 90 10.81 -6.83 1.31
C THR A 90 10.78 -8.35 1.05
N PRO A 91 11.95 -9.02 0.83
CA PRO A 91 11.99 -10.33 0.19
C PRO A 91 11.93 -11.54 1.12
N SER A 92 11.81 -11.38 2.45
CA SER A 92 11.68 -12.47 3.43
C SER A 92 11.10 -11.99 4.75
N ALA A 93 10.53 -12.92 5.53
CA ALA A 93 9.96 -12.65 6.85
C ALA A 93 10.98 -12.01 7.81
N GLU A 94 12.24 -12.49 7.79
CA GLU A 94 13.32 -11.95 8.62
C GLU A 94 13.66 -10.51 8.23
N ALA A 95 13.66 -10.23 6.92
CA ALA A 95 13.90 -8.88 6.41
C ALA A 95 12.72 -7.93 6.76
N VAL A 96 11.46 -8.40 6.65
CA VAL A 96 10.27 -7.65 7.13
C VAL A 96 10.39 -7.32 8.61
N GLU A 97 10.82 -8.29 9.45
CA GLU A 97 11.05 -8.05 10.89
C GLU A 97 12.19 -7.06 11.13
N ALA A 98 13.29 -7.12 10.36
CA ALA A 98 14.38 -6.15 10.46
C ALA A 98 13.90 -4.73 10.13
N VAL A 99 13.15 -4.56 9.06
CA VAL A 99 12.51 -3.28 8.67
C VAL A 99 11.55 -2.80 9.76
N GLY A 100 10.76 -3.72 10.33
CA GLY A 100 9.87 -3.42 11.44
C GLY A 100 10.58 -2.92 12.68
N ARG A 101 11.75 -3.48 13.02
CA ARG A 101 12.60 -2.97 14.12
C ARG A 101 13.10 -1.56 13.85
N ILE A 102 13.53 -1.27 12.63
CA ILE A 102 13.95 0.08 12.22
C ILE A 102 12.81 1.09 12.41
N GLY A 103 11.60 0.77 11.93
CA GLY A 103 10.43 1.64 12.08
C GLY A 103 10.07 1.90 13.54
N ARG A 104 10.14 0.88 14.41
CA ARG A 104 9.90 1.03 15.86
C ARG A 104 10.98 1.88 16.54
N ASP A 105 12.23 1.72 16.16
CA ASP A 105 13.36 2.49 16.71
C ASP A 105 13.22 3.97 16.35
N LEU A 106 12.98 4.30 15.10
CA LEU A 106 12.73 5.67 14.64
C LEU A 106 11.51 6.30 15.35
N LYS A 107 10.43 5.55 15.47
CA LYS A 107 9.21 6.02 16.15
C LYS A 107 9.44 6.26 17.65
N PHE A 108 10.25 5.41 18.30
CA PHE A 108 10.62 5.57 19.71
C PHE A 108 11.42 6.86 19.94
N HIS A 109 12.39 7.16 19.08
CA HIS A 109 13.18 8.39 19.19
C HIS A 109 12.34 9.64 18.93
N ALA A 110 11.31 9.55 18.10
CA ALA A 110 10.38 10.65 17.81
C ALA A 110 9.28 10.87 18.87
N ASN A 111 9.15 9.99 19.88
CA ASN A 111 8.05 10.01 20.86
C ASN A 111 7.96 11.30 21.69
N THR A 112 9.07 12.02 21.83
CA THR A 112 9.10 13.30 22.58
C THR A 112 8.58 14.49 21.77
N LYS A 113 8.36 14.32 20.48
CA LYS A 113 7.93 15.36 19.53
C LYS A 113 6.78 14.85 18.66
N PRO A 114 5.52 14.91 19.12
CA PRO A 114 4.38 14.45 18.34
C PRO A 114 4.38 15.05 16.93
N GLY A 115 4.07 14.22 15.92
CA GLY A 115 4.03 14.62 14.52
C GLY A 115 5.40 14.75 13.83
N SER A 116 6.53 14.56 14.54
CA SER A 116 7.87 14.69 13.95
C SER A 116 8.30 13.50 13.10
N PHE A 117 7.63 12.36 13.23
CA PHE A 117 7.91 11.16 12.45
C PHE A 117 6.62 10.48 12.00
N PHE A 118 6.64 9.93 10.78
CA PHE A 118 5.50 9.27 10.18
C PHE A 118 5.94 8.05 9.35
N TRP A 119 5.34 6.89 9.59
CA TRP A 119 5.67 5.66 8.87
C TRP A 119 4.59 5.32 7.85
N VAL A 120 4.95 5.36 6.56
CA VAL A 120 4.13 4.87 5.45
C VAL A 120 4.58 3.45 5.13
N LEU A 121 3.69 2.50 5.30
CA LEU A 121 3.90 1.09 4.99
C LEU A 121 3.10 0.71 3.74
N ASP A 122 3.80 0.42 2.66
CA ASP A 122 3.26 -0.26 1.50
C ASP A 122 3.46 -1.78 1.68
N PRO A 123 2.42 -2.54 2.01
CA PRO A 123 2.55 -3.95 2.38
C PRO A 123 2.56 -4.84 1.14
N VAL A 124 3.61 -4.73 0.32
CA VAL A 124 3.71 -5.44 -0.97
C VAL A 124 3.77 -6.95 -0.73
N MET A 125 2.61 -7.61 -0.77
CA MET A 125 2.49 -9.06 -0.55
C MET A 125 2.00 -9.82 -1.78
N GLY A 126 1.20 -9.20 -2.63
CA GLY A 126 0.63 -9.85 -3.80
C GLY A 126 -0.44 -9.03 -4.48
N ASP A 127 -1.03 -9.57 -5.53
CA ASP A 127 -2.15 -8.99 -6.26
C ASP A 127 -2.97 -10.08 -6.97
N GLU A 128 -4.17 -9.76 -7.43
CA GLU A 128 -5.06 -10.66 -8.19
C GLU A 128 -5.24 -12.04 -7.53
N GLY A 129 -5.30 -12.10 -6.21
CA GLY A 129 -5.46 -13.34 -5.45
C GLY A 129 -4.21 -14.21 -5.37
N ARG A 130 -3.03 -13.71 -5.74
CA ARG A 130 -1.76 -14.43 -5.72
C ARG A 130 -0.71 -13.72 -4.88
N LEU A 131 -0.07 -14.45 -4.00
CA LEU A 131 1.08 -13.95 -3.26
C LEU A 131 2.32 -13.87 -4.18
N TYR A 132 3.09 -12.79 -4.00
CA TYR A 132 4.44 -12.61 -4.57
C TYR A 132 5.52 -13.03 -3.57
N ILE A 133 5.13 -13.12 -2.29
CA ILE A 133 5.96 -13.45 -1.14
C ILE A 133 5.56 -14.81 -0.57
N PRO A 134 6.43 -15.49 0.20
CA PRO A 134 6.07 -16.64 1.03
C PRO A 134 4.95 -16.32 2.03
N GLU A 135 4.06 -17.29 2.28
CA GLU A 135 2.89 -17.10 3.18
C GLU A 135 3.29 -16.72 4.61
N GLU A 136 4.45 -17.16 5.07
CA GLU A 136 5.00 -16.87 6.40
C GLU A 136 5.32 -15.38 6.62
N GLU A 137 5.40 -14.57 5.57
CA GLU A 137 5.61 -13.13 5.69
C GLU A 137 4.33 -12.38 6.11
N VAL A 138 3.13 -12.89 5.74
CA VAL A 138 1.84 -12.23 6.04
C VAL A 138 1.64 -11.99 7.54
N PRO A 139 1.84 -12.99 8.44
CA PRO A 139 1.76 -12.75 9.88
C PRO A 139 2.77 -11.70 10.38
N VAL A 140 3.96 -11.63 9.81
CA VAL A 140 4.98 -10.66 10.20
C VAL A 140 4.54 -9.24 9.82
N TYR A 141 4.00 -9.01 8.63
CA TYR A 141 3.39 -7.73 8.27
C TYR A 141 2.30 -7.31 9.27
N LYS A 142 1.40 -8.24 9.67
CA LYS A 142 0.36 -7.95 10.68
C LYS A 142 0.91 -7.46 12.00
N THR A 143 2.08 -7.94 12.44
CA THR A 143 2.70 -7.48 13.70
C THR A 143 3.16 -6.02 13.64
N HIS A 144 3.48 -5.50 12.45
CA HIS A 144 3.99 -4.15 12.27
C HIS A 144 2.89 -3.10 12.01
N LEU A 145 1.67 -3.52 11.64
CA LEU A 145 0.57 -2.62 11.29
C LEU A 145 0.30 -1.55 12.35
N ARG A 146 0.28 -1.91 13.64
CA ARG A 146 0.04 -0.95 14.71
C ARG A 146 1.09 0.14 14.85
N ASN A 147 2.28 -0.09 14.30
CA ASN A 147 3.37 0.87 14.32
C ASN A 147 3.35 1.79 13.10
N ALA A 148 2.77 1.36 11.98
CA ALA A 148 2.60 2.18 10.80
C ALA A 148 1.55 3.29 11.05
N ASP A 149 1.74 4.44 10.42
CA ASP A 149 0.82 5.57 10.51
C ASP A 149 -0.11 5.63 9.30
N LEU A 150 0.36 5.16 8.15
CA LEU A 150 -0.43 5.00 6.93
C LEU A 150 -0.07 3.65 6.28
N ILE A 151 -1.08 2.92 5.84
CA ILE A 151 -0.89 1.73 4.99
C ILE A 151 -1.54 1.92 3.63
N LEU A 152 -0.91 1.35 2.59
CA LEU A 152 -1.31 1.52 1.19
C LEU A 152 -1.60 0.18 0.48
N PRO A 153 -2.41 -0.72 1.05
CA PRO A 153 -2.68 -2.02 0.45
C PRO A 153 -3.51 -1.91 -0.82
N ASN A 154 -3.34 -2.85 -1.75
CA ASN A 154 -4.37 -3.16 -2.74
C ASN A 154 -5.52 -3.96 -2.11
N GLN A 155 -6.56 -4.30 -2.89
CA GLN A 155 -7.70 -5.07 -2.38
C GLN A 155 -7.28 -6.41 -1.76
N PHE A 156 -6.43 -7.17 -2.45
CA PHE A 156 -5.99 -8.49 -2.00
C PHE A 156 -5.19 -8.41 -0.69
N GLU A 157 -4.31 -7.45 -0.59
CA GLU A 157 -3.51 -7.19 0.62
C GLU A 157 -4.38 -6.72 1.79
N ALA A 158 -5.36 -5.86 1.53
CA ALA A 158 -6.33 -5.44 2.56
C ALA A 158 -7.16 -6.61 3.09
N GLU A 159 -7.56 -7.54 2.22
CA GLU A 159 -8.24 -8.78 2.61
C GLU A 159 -7.35 -9.68 3.49
N LEU A 160 -6.06 -9.82 3.15
CA LEU A 160 -5.10 -10.59 3.95
C LEU A 160 -4.87 -9.95 5.33
N LEU A 161 -4.75 -8.62 5.38
CA LEU A 161 -4.45 -7.90 6.62
C LEU A 161 -5.65 -7.81 7.57
N SER A 162 -6.86 -7.72 7.04
CA SER A 162 -8.11 -7.61 7.81
C SER A 162 -8.79 -8.95 8.08
N ASP A 163 -8.36 -10.04 7.45
CA ASP A 163 -9.04 -11.34 7.40
C ASP A 163 -10.51 -11.26 6.90
N THR A 164 -10.81 -10.23 6.08
CA THR A 164 -12.15 -9.94 5.57
C THR A 164 -12.16 -9.88 4.05
N LYS A 165 -13.10 -10.59 3.42
CA LYS A 165 -13.27 -10.53 1.96
C LYS A 165 -14.03 -9.27 1.54
N ILE A 166 -13.43 -8.49 0.65
CA ILE A 166 -14.00 -7.26 0.11
C ILE A 166 -14.79 -7.60 -1.15
N ARG A 167 -16.12 -7.46 -1.08
CA ARG A 167 -17.05 -7.76 -2.18
C ARG A 167 -17.87 -6.56 -2.64
N ASN A 168 -17.98 -5.55 -1.80
CA ASN A 168 -18.73 -4.32 -2.04
C ASN A 168 -18.24 -3.23 -1.07
N LEU A 169 -18.85 -2.06 -1.11
CA LEU A 169 -18.49 -0.94 -0.23
C LEU A 169 -18.71 -1.24 1.26
N ASP A 170 -19.73 -2.03 1.62
CA ASP A 170 -20.00 -2.33 3.03
C ASP A 170 -18.92 -3.25 3.61
N THR A 171 -18.55 -4.32 2.91
CA THR A 171 -17.46 -5.21 3.32
C THR A 171 -16.09 -4.55 3.24
N LEU A 172 -15.90 -3.56 2.35
CA LEU A 172 -14.71 -2.71 2.33
C LEU A 172 -14.64 -1.85 3.59
N ALA A 173 -15.74 -1.21 3.97
CA ALA A 173 -15.81 -0.40 5.18
C ALA A 173 -15.58 -1.23 6.43
N GLU A 174 -16.09 -2.46 6.47
CA GLU A 174 -15.83 -3.43 7.53
C GLU A 174 -14.35 -3.77 7.64
N ALA A 175 -13.70 -4.11 6.52
CA ALA A 175 -12.25 -4.39 6.48
C ALA A 175 -11.43 -3.19 7.00
N ILE A 176 -11.75 -1.97 6.56
CA ILE A 176 -11.09 -0.74 7.02
C ILE A 176 -11.33 -0.52 8.53
N GLN A 177 -12.56 -0.78 9.02
CA GLN A 177 -12.88 -0.62 10.43
C GLN A 177 -12.12 -1.63 11.30
N ILE A 178 -11.96 -2.87 10.84
CA ILE A 178 -11.15 -3.88 11.53
C ILE A 178 -9.69 -3.40 11.61
N LEU A 179 -9.12 -2.92 10.51
CA LEU A 179 -7.76 -2.40 10.49
C LEU A 179 -7.58 -1.21 11.45
N HIS A 180 -8.52 -0.26 11.47
CA HIS A 180 -8.49 0.86 12.41
C HIS A 180 -8.60 0.40 13.87
N ARG A 181 -9.52 -0.51 14.20
CA ARG A 181 -9.77 -0.93 15.59
C ARG A 181 -8.73 -1.91 16.10
N THR A 182 -8.43 -2.97 15.33
CA THR A 182 -7.57 -4.07 15.79
C THR A 182 -6.10 -3.67 15.76
N HIS A 183 -5.67 -3.01 14.68
CA HIS A 183 -4.28 -2.64 14.49
C HIS A 183 -3.99 -1.18 14.84
N GLN A 184 -5.01 -0.39 15.18
CA GLN A 184 -4.89 1.03 15.55
C GLN A 184 -4.16 1.87 14.50
N ILE A 185 -4.35 1.53 13.22
CA ILE A 185 -3.79 2.26 12.10
C ILE A 185 -4.65 3.51 11.89
N PRO A 186 -4.11 4.74 11.91
CA PRO A 186 -4.94 5.93 11.76
C PRO A 186 -5.31 6.23 10.30
N HIS A 187 -4.45 5.86 9.34
CA HIS A 187 -4.67 6.19 7.94
C HIS A 187 -4.55 4.96 7.05
N ILE A 188 -5.49 4.79 6.13
CA ILE A 188 -5.53 3.67 5.19
C ILE A 188 -5.91 4.21 3.81
N VAL A 189 -5.23 3.76 2.76
CA VAL A 189 -5.69 3.94 1.37
C VAL A 189 -5.66 2.59 0.67
N ILE A 190 -6.82 2.07 0.30
CA ILE A 190 -6.94 0.87 -0.51
C ILE A 190 -6.97 1.28 -1.97
N THR A 191 -6.01 0.78 -2.73
CA THR A 191 -5.81 1.12 -4.13
C THR A 191 -6.43 0.10 -5.07
N SER A 192 -6.63 0.49 -6.34
CA SER A 192 -6.94 -0.42 -7.45
C SER A 192 -8.24 -1.23 -7.31
N LEU A 193 -9.25 -0.69 -6.61
CA LEU A 193 -10.57 -1.31 -6.52
C LEU A 193 -11.32 -1.18 -7.84
N ARG A 194 -12.07 -2.22 -8.21
CA ARG A 194 -13.01 -2.19 -9.33
C ARG A 194 -14.39 -2.56 -8.84
N PHE A 195 -15.36 -1.73 -9.17
CA PHE A 195 -16.77 -2.00 -8.88
C PHE A 195 -17.54 -2.21 -10.19
N THR A 196 -18.45 -3.20 -10.20
CA THR A 196 -19.46 -3.37 -11.25
C THR A 196 -20.55 -2.31 -11.11
N GLU A 197 -21.41 -2.20 -12.10
CA GLU A 197 -22.62 -1.35 -12.01
C GLU A 197 -23.53 -1.75 -10.84
N SER A 198 -23.51 -3.03 -10.43
CA SER A 198 -24.24 -3.52 -9.26
C SER A 198 -23.54 -3.23 -7.92
N GLY A 199 -22.37 -2.56 -7.92
CA GLY A 199 -21.61 -2.19 -6.72
C GLY A 199 -20.80 -3.33 -6.11
N THR A 200 -20.64 -4.47 -6.80
CA THR A 200 -19.75 -5.56 -6.34
C THR A 200 -18.34 -5.36 -6.86
N THR A 201 -17.33 -5.76 -6.07
CA THR A 201 -15.93 -5.72 -6.52
C THR A 201 -15.64 -6.87 -7.48
N VAL A 202 -14.78 -6.60 -8.45
CA VAL A 202 -14.21 -7.60 -9.35
C VAL A 202 -12.70 -7.56 -9.28
N PRO A 203 -12.02 -8.71 -9.39
CA PRO A 203 -10.56 -8.75 -9.46
C PRO A 203 -10.06 -7.92 -10.65
N TYR A 204 -8.93 -7.25 -10.46
CA TYR A 204 -8.24 -6.61 -11.56
C TYR A 204 -7.74 -7.68 -12.53
N SER A 205 -8.05 -7.55 -13.81
CA SER A 205 -7.49 -8.39 -14.87
C SER A 205 -7.04 -7.47 -16.01
N ALA A 206 -5.85 -7.74 -16.55
CA ALA A 206 -5.30 -7.02 -17.70
C ALA A 206 -6.15 -7.15 -18.97
N ASP A 207 -7.06 -8.13 -19.00
CA ASP A 207 -7.97 -8.37 -20.12
C ASP A 207 -9.24 -7.49 -20.06
N TYR A 208 -9.42 -6.70 -19.00
CA TYR A 208 -10.54 -5.77 -18.91
C TYR A 208 -10.25 -4.52 -19.71
N ASP A 209 -11.10 -4.29 -20.67
CA ASP A 209 -11.18 -3.05 -21.44
C ASP A 209 -11.39 -1.84 -20.51
N SER A 210 -10.98 -0.67 -20.97
CA SER A 210 -11.03 0.60 -20.26
C SER A 210 -12.24 0.74 -19.33
N GLY A 211 -12.00 0.68 -18.02
CA GLY A 211 -13.02 0.88 -16.97
C GLY A 211 -12.57 1.94 -15.97
N THR A 212 -13.23 1.97 -14.85
CA THR A 212 -12.92 2.85 -13.73
C THR A 212 -12.19 2.07 -12.64
N LEU A 213 -11.10 2.63 -12.11
CA LEU A 213 -10.50 2.22 -10.86
C LEU A 213 -10.96 3.17 -9.76
N THR A 214 -11.25 2.63 -8.60
CA THR A 214 -11.62 3.39 -7.41
C THR A 214 -10.53 3.24 -6.37
N ILE A 215 -10.14 4.34 -5.77
CA ILE A 215 -9.30 4.40 -4.59
C ILE A 215 -10.19 4.80 -3.41
N VAL A 216 -10.10 4.07 -2.30
CA VAL A 216 -10.82 4.43 -1.07
C VAL A 216 -9.82 4.68 0.04
N GLY A 217 -9.89 5.88 0.60
CA GLY A 217 -9.08 6.28 1.74
C GLY A 217 -9.91 6.48 2.99
N SER A 218 -9.26 6.37 4.14
CA SER A 218 -9.85 6.59 5.44
C SER A 218 -8.85 7.16 6.45
N THR A 219 -9.31 8.10 7.26
CA THR A 219 -8.65 8.49 8.51
C THR A 219 -9.58 8.14 9.68
N ALA A 220 -9.07 7.39 10.65
CA ALA A 220 -9.82 7.00 11.83
C ALA A 220 -10.25 8.22 12.65
N ARG A 221 -11.42 8.15 13.29
CA ARG A 221 -11.80 9.04 14.41
C ARG A 221 -11.16 8.53 15.71
N ALA A 222 -11.33 9.31 16.78
CA ALA A 222 -10.84 8.95 18.11
C ALA A 222 -11.41 7.62 18.64
N ASP A 223 -12.62 7.25 18.21
CA ASP A 223 -13.27 5.98 18.52
C ASP A 223 -12.93 4.84 17.54
N HIS A 224 -11.96 5.07 16.64
CA HIS A 224 -11.53 4.18 15.57
C HIS A 224 -12.60 3.91 14.50
N THR A 225 -13.65 4.71 14.40
CA THR A 225 -14.58 4.63 13.27
C THR A 225 -13.97 5.25 12.01
N PRO A 226 -14.23 4.72 10.81
CA PRO A 226 -13.65 5.24 9.58
C PRO A 226 -14.30 6.56 9.14
N ARG A 227 -13.50 7.43 8.52
CA ARG A 227 -13.96 8.58 7.70
C ARG A 227 -13.57 8.30 6.26
N LEU A 228 -14.52 7.74 5.52
CA LEU A 228 -14.26 7.21 4.18
C LEU A 228 -14.41 8.29 3.11
N PHE A 229 -13.45 8.32 2.19
CA PHE A 229 -13.57 9.01 0.92
C PHE A 229 -13.19 8.09 -0.23
N ARG A 230 -13.70 8.36 -1.42
CA ARG A 230 -13.31 7.66 -2.65
C ARG A 230 -12.91 8.64 -3.74
N ILE A 231 -12.06 8.19 -4.64
CA ILE A 231 -11.71 8.90 -5.87
C ILE A 231 -11.73 7.88 -7.01
N ASP A 232 -12.47 8.21 -8.07
CA ASP A 232 -12.57 7.37 -9.25
C ASP A 232 -11.64 7.89 -10.36
N ILE A 233 -10.88 6.99 -10.98
CA ILE A 233 -9.94 7.31 -12.05
C ILE A 233 -10.14 6.38 -13.27
N PRO A 234 -9.84 6.84 -14.49
CA PRO A 234 -9.80 5.96 -15.66
C PRO A 234 -8.73 4.89 -15.51
N ALA A 235 -9.08 3.64 -15.83
CA ALA A 235 -8.12 2.55 -15.96
C ALA A 235 -7.46 2.55 -17.33
N PHE A 236 -6.22 2.06 -17.39
CA PHE A 236 -5.52 1.79 -18.64
C PHE A 236 -5.57 0.29 -18.95
N PRO A 237 -5.77 -0.12 -20.21
CA PRO A 237 -5.80 -1.53 -20.61
C PRO A 237 -4.38 -2.10 -20.75
N VAL A 238 -3.52 -1.81 -19.79
CA VAL A 238 -2.12 -2.25 -19.74
C VAL A 238 -1.63 -2.20 -18.31
N PHE A 239 -0.84 -3.20 -17.94
CA PHE A 239 -0.16 -3.22 -16.64
C PHE A 239 1.12 -2.39 -16.68
N PHE A 240 1.27 -1.48 -15.74
CA PHE A 240 2.48 -0.70 -15.51
C PHE A 240 3.14 -1.15 -14.19
N SER A 241 4.39 -1.60 -14.26
CA SER A 241 5.17 -1.91 -13.06
C SER A 241 5.55 -0.63 -12.31
N GLY A 242 5.55 -0.69 -10.97
CA GLY A 242 5.98 0.41 -10.11
C GLY A 242 4.93 1.50 -9.85
N THR A 243 3.68 1.29 -10.27
CA THR A 243 2.59 2.26 -9.97
C THR A 243 2.28 2.34 -8.49
N GLY A 244 2.39 1.25 -7.73
CA GLY A 244 2.30 1.25 -6.26
C GLY A 244 3.41 2.08 -5.64
N ASP A 245 4.66 1.85 -6.04
CA ASP A 245 5.82 2.64 -5.56
C ASP A 245 5.68 4.14 -5.90
N MET A 246 5.14 4.45 -7.09
CA MET A 246 4.86 5.84 -7.49
C MET A 246 3.78 6.46 -6.61
N PHE A 247 2.68 5.73 -6.37
CA PHE A 247 1.60 6.17 -5.51
C PHE A 247 2.10 6.44 -4.08
N ALA A 248 2.87 5.51 -3.52
CA ALA A 248 3.42 5.63 -2.18
C ALA A 248 4.36 6.85 -2.04
N ALA A 249 5.28 7.03 -2.98
CA ALA A 249 6.22 8.14 -2.98
C ALA A 249 5.53 9.50 -3.14
N LEU A 250 4.60 9.62 -4.08
CA LEU A 250 3.78 10.83 -4.25
C LEU A 250 2.96 11.12 -2.98
N THR A 251 2.39 10.08 -2.36
CA THR A 251 1.59 10.21 -1.13
C THR A 251 2.44 10.74 0.02
N VAL A 252 3.67 10.28 0.21
CA VAL A 252 4.59 10.82 1.22
C VAL A 252 4.74 12.33 1.07
N ALA A 253 5.12 12.79 -0.11
CA ALA A 253 5.38 14.20 -0.36
C ALA A 253 4.10 15.06 -0.25
N ARG A 254 3.01 14.65 -0.91
CA ARG A 254 1.76 15.40 -0.95
C ARG A 254 1.05 15.43 0.40
N LEU A 255 1.05 14.31 1.14
CA LEU A 255 0.48 14.28 2.49
C LEU A 255 1.27 15.18 3.44
N ARG A 256 2.60 15.25 3.30
CA ARG A 256 3.43 16.16 4.10
C ARG A 256 3.01 17.63 3.90
N GLY A 257 2.81 18.05 2.64
CA GLY A 257 2.30 19.39 2.33
C GLY A 257 0.89 19.62 2.89
N ALA A 258 -0.03 18.67 2.66
CA ALA A 258 -1.42 18.78 3.08
C ALA A 258 -1.58 18.85 4.62
N VAL A 259 -0.79 18.12 5.40
CA VAL A 259 -0.83 18.18 6.87
C VAL A 259 -0.26 19.49 7.41
N PHE A 260 0.72 20.09 6.74
CA PHE A 260 1.22 21.42 7.09
C PHE A 260 0.18 22.50 6.81
N GLU A 261 -0.47 22.46 5.65
CA GLU A 261 -1.53 23.39 5.28
C GLU A 261 -2.72 23.29 6.24
N ALA A 262 -3.10 22.08 6.61
CA ALA A 262 -4.19 21.85 7.59
C ALA A 262 -3.78 22.13 9.05
N GLY A 263 -2.52 22.47 9.33
CA GLY A 263 -2.04 22.75 10.68
C GLY A 263 -2.01 21.55 11.63
N VAL A 264 -2.06 20.30 11.09
CA VAL A 264 -2.05 19.05 11.88
C VAL A 264 -0.69 18.37 11.91
N ASN A 265 0.35 19.01 11.39
CA ASN A 265 1.73 18.48 11.34
C ASN A 265 2.36 18.22 12.71
N LYS A 266 1.80 18.79 13.79
CA LYS A 266 2.18 18.55 15.19
C LYS A 266 1.23 17.62 15.93
N ALA A 267 0.12 17.23 15.29
CA ALA A 267 -0.78 16.23 15.85
C ALA A 267 -0.13 14.86 15.83
N GLN A 268 -0.39 14.06 16.86
CA GLN A 268 0.09 12.67 16.90
C GLN A 268 -0.41 11.93 15.66
N ARG A 269 0.53 11.29 14.92
CA ARG A 269 0.24 10.51 13.73
C ARG A 269 -0.54 11.30 12.65
N TRP A 270 -0.47 12.64 12.68
CA TRP A 270 -1.15 13.59 11.76
C TRP A 270 -2.67 13.43 11.66
N VAL A 271 -3.31 12.93 12.71
CA VAL A 271 -4.76 12.74 12.74
C VAL A 271 -5.48 14.07 12.90
N SER A 272 -6.41 14.34 12.00
CA SER A 272 -7.28 15.52 12.04
C SER A 272 -8.37 15.35 13.10
N PRO A 273 -8.89 16.45 13.70
CA PRO A 273 -10.07 16.44 14.57
C PRO A 273 -11.24 15.67 13.96
N ASP A 274 -12.10 15.09 14.80
CA ASP A 274 -13.17 14.17 14.38
C ASP A 274 -14.28 14.84 13.54
N ASP A 275 -14.46 16.14 13.69
CA ASP A 275 -15.43 16.97 12.97
C ASP A 275 -14.99 17.35 11.55
N VAL A 276 -13.73 17.10 11.16
CA VAL A 276 -13.25 17.33 9.79
C VAL A 276 -13.91 16.33 8.84
N PRO A 277 -14.64 16.80 7.79
CA PRO A 277 -15.27 15.93 6.80
C PRO A 277 -14.26 15.05 6.09
N SER A 278 -14.68 13.85 5.65
CA SER A 278 -13.80 12.88 4.98
C SER A 278 -13.12 13.45 3.73
N THR A 279 -13.82 14.30 2.97
CA THR A 279 -13.31 14.95 1.75
C THR A 279 -12.33 16.10 2.04
N GLU A 280 -12.31 16.63 3.25
CA GLU A 280 -11.42 17.72 3.66
C GLU A 280 -10.19 17.23 4.46
N LEU A 281 -10.08 15.93 4.66
CA LEU A 281 -8.91 15.32 5.29
C LEU A 281 -7.62 15.61 4.49
N PRO A 282 -6.49 15.89 5.15
CA PRO A 282 -5.20 16.02 4.46
C PRO A 282 -4.87 14.82 3.55
N LEU A 283 -5.24 13.61 3.97
CA LEU A 283 -5.08 12.40 3.17
C LEU A 283 -5.91 12.44 1.88
N ALA A 284 -7.15 12.94 1.94
CA ALA A 284 -8.01 13.09 0.76
C ALA A 284 -7.43 14.12 -0.22
N LYS A 285 -7.02 15.29 0.29
CA LYS A 285 -6.41 16.35 -0.53
C LYS A 285 -5.09 15.89 -1.17
N ALA A 286 -4.26 15.17 -0.42
CA ALA A 286 -3.03 14.57 -0.97
C ALA A 286 -3.35 13.56 -2.08
N ALA A 287 -4.33 12.69 -1.87
CA ALA A 287 -4.73 11.67 -2.85
C ALA A 287 -5.24 12.28 -4.17
N GLU A 288 -5.98 13.41 -4.12
CA GLU A 288 -6.41 14.15 -5.32
C GLU A 288 -5.22 14.54 -6.21
N GLU A 289 -4.17 15.10 -5.63
CA GLU A 289 -2.97 15.54 -6.35
C GLU A 289 -2.10 14.34 -6.80
N VAL A 290 -1.98 13.31 -5.96
CA VAL A 290 -1.28 12.06 -6.30
C VAL A 290 -1.87 11.45 -7.55
N LEU A 291 -3.19 11.30 -7.60
CA LEU A 291 -3.89 10.67 -8.72
C LEU A 291 -3.84 11.54 -9.99
N ALA A 292 -3.90 12.86 -9.85
CA ALA A 292 -3.71 13.77 -10.97
C ALA A 292 -2.32 13.62 -11.61
N SER A 293 -1.24 13.60 -10.80
CA SER A 293 0.12 13.35 -11.26
C SER A 293 0.26 11.99 -11.93
N MET A 294 -0.24 10.94 -11.29
CA MET A 294 -0.17 9.58 -11.83
C MET A 294 -0.89 9.47 -13.18
N GLN A 295 -2.12 9.96 -13.27
CA GLN A 295 -2.91 9.90 -14.51
C GLN A 295 -2.23 10.67 -15.65
N ALA A 296 -1.60 11.80 -15.38
CA ALA A 296 -0.87 12.57 -16.38
C ALA A 296 0.34 11.78 -16.94
N VAL A 297 1.17 11.23 -16.05
CA VAL A 297 2.36 10.45 -16.43
C VAL A 297 1.99 9.14 -17.11
N LEU A 298 0.99 8.41 -16.56
CA LEU A 298 0.58 7.11 -17.10
C LEU A 298 -0.10 7.24 -18.46
N ARG A 299 -0.86 8.30 -18.71
CA ARG A 299 -1.44 8.60 -20.05
C ARG A 299 -0.36 8.75 -21.11
N LYS A 300 0.72 9.47 -20.80
CA LYS A 300 1.86 9.64 -21.71
C LYS A 300 2.64 8.34 -21.88
N THR A 301 2.76 7.55 -20.82
CA THR A 301 3.37 6.21 -20.88
C THR A 301 2.56 5.27 -21.76
N TYR A 302 1.23 5.26 -21.57
CA TYR A 302 0.31 4.47 -22.41
C TYR A 302 0.38 4.84 -23.90
N ALA A 303 0.42 6.13 -24.22
CA ALA A 303 0.55 6.57 -25.60
C ALA A 303 1.85 6.07 -26.26
N ALA A 304 2.95 6.03 -25.52
CA ALA A 304 4.21 5.49 -26.01
C ALA A 304 4.15 3.95 -26.16
N TRP A 305 3.52 3.25 -25.23
CA TRP A 305 3.29 1.81 -25.29
C TRP A 305 2.38 1.42 -26.45
N ASP A 306 1.27 2.12 -26.66
CA ASP A 306 0.32 1.84 -27.76
C ASP A 306 0.96 2.05 -29.14
N LYS A 307 1.82 3.07 -29.27
CA LYS A 307 2.62 3.27 -30.49
C LYS A 307 3.52 2.05 -30.76
N GLU A 308 4.23 1.56 -29.77
CA GLU A 308 5.11 0.38 -29.91
C GLU A 308 4.30 -0.87 -30.22
N ARG A 309 3.14 -1.04 -29.57
CA ARG A 309 2.22 -2.16 -29.83
C ARG A 309 1.78 -2.18 -31.28
N LYS A 310 1.36 -1.04 -31.84
CA LYS A 310 0.94 -0.92 -33.25
C LYS A 310 2.06 -1.27 -34.21
N LEU A 311 3.27 -0.76 -33.98
CA LEU A 311 4.46 -1.12 -34.79
C LEU A 311 4.73 -2.62 -34.80
N LEU A 312 4.62 -3.27 -33.63
CA LEU A 312 4.81 -4.71 -33.51
C LEU A 312 3.70 -5.50 -34.21
N ASP A 313 2.47 -5.00 -34.19
CA ASP A 313 1.33 -5.64 -34.90
C ASP A 313 1.51 -5.57 -36.42
N GLU A 314 2.04 -4.45 -36.94
CA GLU A 314 2.40 -4.27 -38.35
C GLU A 314 3.56 -5.21 -38.75
N GLU A 315 4.67 -5.24 -37.99
CA GLU A 315 5.81 -6.14 -38.21
C GLU A 315 5.38 -7.63 -38.27
N MET A 316 4.43 -8.04 -37.41
CA MET A 316 3.91 -9.41 -37.39
C MET A 316 2.94 -9.71 -38.54
N GLY A 317 2.22 -8.72 -39.03
CA GLY A 317 1.35 -8.84 -40.20
C GLY A 317 2.16 -9.22 -41.46
N ASP A 318 3.28 -8.54 -41.65
CA ASP A 318 4.18 -8.78 -42.80
C ASP A 318 4.89 -10.16 -42.75
N VAL A 319 5.28 -10.60 -41.52
CA VAL A 319 5.94 -11.93 -41.33
C VAL A 319 4.97 -13.08 -41.57
N ARG A 320 3.70 -12.98 -41.16
CA ARG A 320 2.70 -14.03 -41.41
C ARG A 320 2.37 -14.22 -42.89
N ALA A 321 2.60 -13.18 -43.71
CA ALA A 321 2.44 -13.29 -45.16
C ALA A 321 3.58 -14.03 -45.86
N GLY A 322 4.72 -14.28 -45.21
CA GLY A 322 5.95 -14.76 -45.85
C GLY A 322 6.59 -16.07 -45.37
N GLN A 323 6.29 -16.62 -44.17
CA GLN A 323 6.98 -17.82 -43.66
C GLN A 323 6.17 -18.67 -42.66
N GLN A 324 6.19 -20.00 -42.84
CA GLN A 324 5.84 -20.99 -41.81
C GLN A 324 7.01 -21.10 -40.82
N SER A 325 6.94 -20.39 -39.72
CA SER A 325 7.90 -20.55 -38.62
C SER A 325 7.55 -21.78 -37.76
N GLY A 326 8.54 -22.66 -37.48
CA GLY A 326 8.36 -23.80 -36.58
C GLY A 326 8.03 -23.34 -35.14
N LYS A 327 7.59 -24.28 -34.28
CA LYS A 327 7.16 -24.00 -32.88
C LYS A 327 8.19 -23.24 -32.04
N GLU A 328 9.49 -23.44 -32.23
CA GLU A 328 10.57 -22.74 -31.53
C GLU A 328 10.70 -21.27 -31.96
N GLY A 329 10.56 -20.99 -33.27
CA GLY A 329 10.57 -19.62 -33.78
C GLY A 329 9.41 -18.78 -33.21
N MET A 330 8.21 -19.37 -33.11
CA MET A 330 7.04 -18.70 -32.47
C MET A 330 7.24 -18.41 -30.99
N SER A 331 7.98 -19.25 -30.25
CA SER A 331 8.27 -19.00 -28.83
C SER A 331 9.24 -17.83 -28.64
N GLN A 332 10.29 -17.76 -29.46
CA GLN A 332 11.28 -16.67 -29.42
C GLN A 332 10.66 -15.32 -29.84
N GLU A 333 9.81 -15.31 -30.85
CA GLU A 333 9.14 -14.11 -31.31
C GLU A 333 8.14 -13.58 -30.25
N LYS A 334 7.37 -14.46 -29.61
CA LYS A 334 6.49 -14.09 -28.49
C LYS A 334 7.28 -13.47 -27.33
N MET A 335 8.44 -14.03 -26.99
CA MET A 335 9.31 -13.48 -25.96
C MET A 335 9.87 -12.12 -26.37
N ARG A 336 10.35 -11.97 -27.62
CA ARG A 336 10.84 -10.69 -28.14
C ARG A 336 9.76 -9.60 -28.08
N ARG A 337 8.52 -9.93 -28.52
CA ARG A 337 7.36 -9.03 -28.41
C ARG A 337 7.08 -8.65 -26.97
N HIS A 338 7.05 -9.64 -26.06
CA HIS A 338 6.82 -9.40 -24.64
C HIS A 338 7.86 -8.42 -24.06
N LEU A 339 9.15 -8.63 -24.32
CA LEU A 339 10.22 -7.78 -23.82
C LEU A 339 10.11 -6.33 -24.36
N ARG A 340 9.77 -6.17 -25.66
CA ARG A 340 9.58 -4.83 -26.25
C ARG A 340 8.40 -4.10 -25.64
N LEU A 341 7.27 -4.78 -25.45
CA LEU A 341 6.08 -4.20 -24.83
C LEU A 341 6.30 -3.88 -23.35
N THR A 342 6.98 -4.77 -22.60
CA THR A 342 7.35 -4.50 -21.20
C THR A 342 8.25 -3.27 -21.10
N LYS A 343 9.24 -3.14 -22.00
CA LYS A 343 10.10 -1.96 -22.06
C LYS A 343 9.33 -0.67 -22.41
N ALA A 344 8.37 -0.76 -23.31
CA ALA A 344 7.55 0.38 -23.70
C ALA A 344 6.61 0.83 -22.55
N ALA A 345 6.21 -0.12 -21.68
CA ALA A 345 5.38 0.11 -20.50
C ALA A 345 6.15 0.70 -19.28
N GLU A 346 7.48 0.84 -19.36
CA GLU A 346 8.25 1.54 -18.32
C GLU A 346 7.74 2.97 -18.15
N VAL A 347 7.44 3.34 -16.89
CA VAL A 347 6.86 4.65 -16.57
C VAL A 347 7.78 5.79 -17.00
N LYS A 348 7.26 6.72 -17.77
CA LYS A 348 8.03 7.82 -18.38
C LYS A 348 8.18 9.01 -17.41
N LEU A 349 8.88 8.82 -16.29
CA LEU A 349 9.02 9.82 -15.24
C LEU A 349 9.86 11.04 -15.62
N VAL A 350 11.10 10.84 -16.06
CA VAL A 350 12.09 11.90 -16.20
C VAL A 350 11.63 13.02 -17.15
N ARG A 351 11.00 12.64 -18.27
CA ARG A 351 10.49 13.60 -19.25
C ARG A 351 9.19 14.28 -18.82
N ASN A 352 8.55 13.77 -17.77
CA ASN A 352 7.25 14.23 -17.27
C ASN A 352 7.34 14.68 -15.81
N VAL A 353 8.53 15.12 -15.36
CA VAL A 353 8.74 15.59 -14.00
C VAL A 353 7.85 16.78 -13.62
N ASP A 354 7.49 17.61 -14.59
CA ASP A 354 6.57 18.72 -14.36
C ASP A 354 5.15 18.27 -13.99
N ASP A 355 4.69 17.11 -14.48
CA ASP A 355 3.41 16.54 -14.08
C ASP A 355 3.45 16.02 -12.63
N LEU A 356 4.64 15.70 -12.11
CA LEU A 356 4.81 15.34 -10.69
C LEU A 356 4.75 16.58 -9.81
N ARG A 357 5.40 17.69 -10.24
CA ARG A 357 5.48 18.95 -9.50
C ARG A 357 4.19 19.75 -9.55
N HIS A 358 3.59 19.80 -10.72
CA HIS A 358 2.40 20.59 -11.04
C HIS A 358 1.33 19.70 -11.67
N PRO A 359 0.63 18.87 -10.85
CA PRO A 359 -0.34 17.92 -11.35
C PRO A 359 -1.43 18.64 -12.15
N PRO A 360 -1.60 18.30 -13.44
CA PRO A 360 -2.65 18.88 -14.23
C PRO A 360 -4.02 18.29 -13.85
N ASP A 361 -5.08 19.03 -14.08
CA ASP A 361 -6.45 18.53 -13.99
C ASP A 361 -6.85 17.97 -12.59
N SER A 362 -6.23 18.40 -11.49
CA SER A 362 -6.56 17.92 -10.13
C SER A 362 -8.04 18.05 -9.80
N GLU A 363 -8.75 19.01 -10.40
CA GLU A 363 -10.20 19.19 -10.24
C GLU A 363 -11.03 17.99 -10.77
N LYS A 364 -10.45 17.14 -11.60
CA LYS A 364 -11.12 15.93 -12.11
C LYS A 364 -11.10 14.76 -11.11
N TYR A 365 -10.22 14.82 -10.10
CA TYR A 365 -9.96 13.74 -9.18
C TYR A 365 -10.35 14.12 -7.75
N LYS A 366 -11.50 14.79 -7.58
CA LYS A 366 -11.99 15.21 -6.27
C LYS A 366 -12.48 14.03 -5.44
N ALA A 367 -12.10 14.06 -4.18
CA ALA A 367 -12.59 13.11 -3.19
C ALA A 367 -14.10 13.27 -3.00
N GLN A 368 -14.79 12.13 -2.95
CA GLN A 368 -16.22 12.04 -2.68
C GLN A 368 -16.42 11.30 -1.35
N GLU A 369 -17.36 11.73 -0.54
CA GLU A 369 -17.71 11.04 0.68
C GLU A 369 -18.32 9.66 0.37
N VAL A 370 -17.94 8.65 1.15
CA VAL A 370 -18.53 7.31 1.08
C VAL A 370 -19.45 7.13 2.27
N ILE A 371 -20.75 7.05 2.01
CA ILE A 371 -21.75 6.76 3.03
C ILE A 371 -22.02 5.26 3.00
N VAL A 372 -21.67 4.55 4.05
CA VAL A 372 -21.98 3.13 4.25
C VAL A 372 -22.93 2.99 5.42
N HIS A 373 -23.96 2.20 5.25
CA HIS A 373 -24.81 1.78 6.37
C HIS A 373 -24.15 0.55 7.02
N VAL A 374 -23.17 0.79 7.88
CA VAL A 374 -22.64 -0.30 8.73
C VAL A 374 -23.77 -0.70 9.64
N GLY A 375 -24.43 -1.83 9.33
CA GLY A 375 -25.43 -2.40 10.19
C GLY A 375 -24.82 -2.59 11.57
N GLN A 376 -25.47 -2.03 12.60
CA GLN A 376 -25.10 -2.31 13.97
C GLN A 376 -25.03 -3.82 14.10
N SER A 377 -23.84 -4.38 14.32
CA SER A 377 -23.64 -5.80 14.51
C SER A 377 -24.57 -6.29 15.61
N VAL A 378 -25.48 -7.12 15.20
CA VAL A 378 -26.42 -7.86 16.04
C VAL A 378 -25.64 -8.57 17.14
N GLY A 379 -26.09 -8.32 18.40
CA GLY A 379 -26.05 -9.36 19.39
C GLY A 379 -24.92 -9.32 20.38
N GLN A 380 -25.14 -8.58 21.45
CA GLN A 380 -24.86 -9.22 22.73
C GLN A 380 -25.78 -10.44 22.84
N PRO A 381 -25.30 -11.64 23.19
CA PRO A 381 -26.19 -12.76 23.52
C PRO A 381 -27.00 -12.33 24.72
N GLN A 382 -28.33 -12.33 24.58
CA GLN A 382 -29.24 -12.25 25.73
C GLN A 382 -28.94 -13.42 26.64
N PRO A 383 -28.89 -13.23 27.96
CA PRO A 383 -28.83 -14.35 28.88
C PRO A 383 -30.13 -15.15 28.74
N ASP A 384 -30.01 -16.39 28.30
CA ASP A 384 -31.09 -17.34 28.23
C ASP A 384 -31.76 -17.38 29.60
N GLU A 385 -33.06 -17.17 29.62
CA GLU A 385 -33.95 -17.52 30.75
C GLU A 385 -33.84 -19.02 31.04
N LEU A 386 -32.99 -19.39 32.01
CA LEU A 386 -33.00 -20.70 32.59
C LEU A 386 -34.29 -20.87 33.37
N GLY A 387 -35.24 -21.53 32.73
CA GLY A 387 -36.44 -22.04 33.40
C GLY A 387 -36.09 -22.94 34.58
N ILE A 388 -36.34 -22.44 35.77
CA ILE A 388 -36.25 -23.20 37.01
C ILE A 388 -37.48 -24.12 37.05
N THR A 389 -37.29 -25.39 36.76
CA THR A 389 -38.22 -26.44 37.23
C THR A 389 -37.63 -27.05 38.47
N ASN A 390 -38.29 -26.76 39.60
CA ASN A 390 -38.14 -27.48 40.86
C ASN A 390 -38.45 -28.96 40.71
N LEU A 391 -37.50 -29.83 41.04
CA LEU A 391 -37.79 -31.17 41.58
C LEU A 391 -36.79 -31.43 42.70
N GLY A 392 -37.34 -31.63 43.90
CA GLY A 392 -36.62 -31.94 45.11
C GLY A 392 -36.09 -33.39 45.12
N GLY A 393 -35.14 -33.67 46.00
CA GLY A 393 -34.62 -35.02 46.29
C GLY A 393 -33.30 -34.96 47.04
N GLU A 394 -33.44 -35.06 48.32
CA GLU A 394 -32.58 -35.50 49.43
C GLU A 394 -31.19 -36.13 49.12
N GLY A 395 -30.20 -35.72 49.89
CA GLY A 395 -29.32 -36.62 50.66
C GLY A 395 -27.99 -37.02 50.06
N SER A 396 -26.87 -36.50 50.53
CA SER A 396 -25.97 -37.13 51.51
C SER A 396 -24.60 -36.43 51.53
N GLN A 397 -24.19 -36.21 52.76
CA GLN A 397 -22.85 -35.76 53.15
C GLN A 397 -21.81 -36.82 52.84
N SER A 398 -20.63 -36.43 52.40
CA SER A 398 -19.37 -36.98 52.87
C SER A 398 -18.24 -36.02 52.61
N ALA A 399 -17.71 -35.55 53.70
CA ALA A 399 -16.40 -34.89 53.79
C ALA A 399 -15.28 -35.94 53.63
N ILE A 400 -14.11 -35.51 53.17
CA ILE A 400 -12.78 -36.04 53.50
C ILE A 400 -11.79 -35.22 52.63
N HIS A 401 -11.03 -34.40 53.25
CA HIS A 401 -9.73 -34.44 53.85
C HIS A 401 -8.63 -33.87 52.94
N ILE A 402 -8.06 -32.76 53.43
CA ILE A 402 -6.83 -32.12 53.02
C ILE A 402 -5.66 -33.08 53.36
N ASP A 403 -4.70 -33.22 52.47
CA ASP A 403 -3.35 -33.49 52.91
C ASP A 403 -2.33 -32.71 52.04
N ASN A 404 -1.54 -31.94 52.79
CA ASN A 404 -0.35 -31.23 52.40
C ASN A 404 0.84 -32.15 52.69
N THR A 405 1.75 -32.38 51.77
CA THR A 405 3.20 -32.49 52.05
C THR A 405 4.03 -32.65 50.80
N ASN A 406 4.82 -31.67 50.50
CA ASN A 406 6.29 -31.60 50.69
C ASN A 406 7.20 -32.25 49.63
N GLN A 407 7.98 -31.41 49.05
CA GLN A 407 9.44 -31.37 48.89
C GLN A 407 10.17 -32.24 47.85
N ARG A 408 10.93 -31.47 47.04
CA ARG A 408 12.34 -31.71 46.61
C ARG A 408 12.68 -32.97 45.79
N ASN A 409 13.02 -32.74 44.54
CA ASN A 409 14.44 -32.68 44.12
C ASN A 409 14.52 -31.98 42.74
#